data_c4b1a9335a95fc5617e7067a1c40f1aa
#
_entry.id   c4b1a9335a95fc5617e7067a1c40f1aa
#
_cell.length_a   1.000
_cell.length_b   1.000
_cell.length_c   1.000
_cell.angle_alpha   90.00
_cell.angle_beta   90.00
_cell.angle_gamma   90.00
#
_symmetry.space_group_name_H-M   'P 1'
#
loop_
_entity.id
_entity.type
_entity.pdbx_description
1 polymer ?
#
loop_
_entity_poly.entity_id
_entity_poly.type
_entity_poly.pdbx_seq_one_letter_code
_entity_poly.pdbx_strand_id
1 'polypeptide(L)'
;SFPGGKLDPIDADLVATALREAEEEISLMPSVVNIMGGLSPVRSPAGFIVQPIVGVIKNDIFDRLRPAPDEVACIFTLPLAHLARSDTFKWVQRQGEDHNKSYWIVAHSDHNIWGLSARVLNDLRSRLYQPQD
;
A
#
# COMPACT_ATOMS: atom_id res chain seq x y z
N SER A 1 -4.52 0.66 -4.99
CA SER A 1 -3.17 1.08 -4.58
C SER A 1 -3.23 1.88 -3.27
N PHE A 2 -2.12 1.93 -2.57
CA PHE A 2 -1.95 2.83 -1.43
C PHE A 2 -1.80 4.27 -1.90
N PRO A 3 -2.21 5.25 -1.08
CA PRO A 3 -1.92 6.65 -1.38
C PRO A 3 -0.42 6.89 -1.49
N GLY A 4 -0.02 7.71 -2.43
CA GLY A 4 1.40 8.03 -2.60
C GLY A 4 1.69 8.82 -3.86
N GLY A 5 2.89 9.33 -3.92
CA GLY A 5 3.36 10.11 -5.05
C GLY A 5 4.83 10.49 -4.94
N LYS A 6 5.23 11.42 -5.78
CA LYS A 6 6.61 11.88 -5.85
C LYS A 6 6.92 12.92 -4.78
N LEU A 7 8.17 12.93 -4.33
CA LEU A 7 8.70 13.99 -3.47
C LEU A 7 8.51 15.35 -4.14
N ASP A 8 7.87 16.26 -3.43
CA ASP A 8 7.71 17.65 -3.82
C ASP A 8 8.78 18.49 -3.10
N PRO A 9 9.27 19.61 -3.70
CA PRO A 9 10.25 20.48 -3.04
C PRO A 9 9.82 21.03 -1.68
N ILE A 10 8.51 21.09 -1.40
CA ILE A 10 8.00 21.51 -0.08
C ILE A 10 8.06 20.41 0.98
N ASP A 11 8.23 19.15 0.57
CA ASP A 11 8.28 18.02 1.49
C ASP A 11 9.66 17.96 2.16
N ALA A 12 9.68 17.90 3.49
CA ALA A 12 10.93 17.79 4.24
C ALA A 12 11.63 16.45 4.02
N ASP A 13 10.85 15.38 3.82
CA ASP A 13 11.32 14.02 3.61
C ASP A 13 10.21 13.16 2.95
N LEU A 14 10.49 11.86 2.76
CA LEU A 14 9.51 10.94 2.15
C LEU A 14 8.33 10.63 3.07
N VAL A 15 8.47 10.75 4.38
CA VAL A 15 7.33 10.64 5.32
C VAL A 15 6.37 11.80 5.09
N ALA A 16 6.88 13.02 4.95
CA ALA A 16 6.07 14.19 4.61
C ALA A 16 5.35 14.03 3.27
N THR A 17 6.01 13.45 2.27
CA THR A 17 5.40 13.13 0.98
C THR A 17 4.23 12.16 1.14
N ALA A 18 4.44 11.07 1.86
CA ALA A 18 3.40 10.06 2.09
C ALA A 18 2.18 10.66 2.81
N LEU A 19 2.40 11.48 3.83
CA LEU A 19 1.33 12.16 4.56
C LEU A 19 0.59 13.19 3.69
N ARG A 20 1.30 13.98 2.91
CA ARG A 20 0.70 14.96 1.99
C ARG A 20 -0.18 14.27 0.94
N GLU A 21 0.32 13.23 0.31
CA GLU A 21 -0.43 12.47 -0.69
C GLU A 21 -1.67 11.81 -0.10
N ALA A 22 -1.58 11.26 1.11
CA ALA A 22 -2.73 10.68 1.80
C ALA A 22 -3.79 11.73 2.14
N GLU A 23 -3.38 12.94 2.51
CA GLU A 23 -4.32 14.05 2.72
C GLU A 23 -5.01 14.46 1.42
N GLU A 24 -4.26 14.60 0.33
CA GLU A 24 -4.79 14.97 -0.97
C GLU A 24 -5.74 13.92 -1.55
N GLU A 25 -5.38 12.64 -1.46
CA GLU A 25 -6.10 11.56 -2.13
C GLU A 25 -7.28 11.02 -1.32
N ILE A 26 -7.17 10.94 0.00
CA ILE A 26 -8.19 10.32 0.86
C ILE A 26 -8.61 11.16 2.06
N SER A 27 -8.22 12.42 2.11
CA SER A 27 -8.55 13.34 3.20
C SER A 27 -8.04 12.89 4.57
N LEU A 28 -6.93 12.16 4.60
CA LEU A 28 -6.29 11.73 5.84
C LEU A 28 -5.39 12.83 6.36
N MET A 29 -5.79 13.44 7.49
CA MET A 29 -5.01 14.51 8.10
C MET A 29 -3.70 13.98 8.68
N PRO A 30 -2.55 14.60 8.39
CA PRO A 30 -1.27 14.17 8.94
C PRO A 30 -1.24 14.09 10.46
N SER A 31 -1.93 14.99 11.14
CA SER A 31 -1.96 15.06 12.61
C SER A 31 -2.58 13.85 13.31
N VAL A 32 -3.37 13.05 12.61
CA VAL A 32 -4.03 11.86 13.18
C VAL A 32 -3.29 10.56 12.85
N VAL A 33 -2.17 10.64 12.14
CA VAL A 33 -1.38 9.47 11.75
C VAL A 33 -0.19 9.31 12.68
N ASN A 34 -0.08 8.13 13.29
CA ASN A 34 1.09 7.75 14.05
C ASN A 34 2.05 6.96 13.15
N ILE A 35 3.19 7.54 12.79
CA ILE A 35 4.17 6.90 11.91
C ILE A 35 4.91 5.81 12.69
N MET A 36 4.89 4.59 12.16
CA MET A 36 5.55 3.43 12.74
C MET A 36 6.94 3.17 12.14
N GLY A 37 7.14 3.52 10.88
CA GLY A 37 8.38 3.31 10.18
C GLY A 37 8.19 3.02 8.70
N GLY A 38 9.24 2.52 8.07
CA GLY A 38 9.26 2.17 6.65
C GLY A 38 9.41 0.67 6.41
N LEU A 39 8.90 0.21 5.29
CA LEU A 39 9.19 -1.13 4.77
C LEU A 39 10.34 -1.05 3.76
N SER A 40 10.71 -2.18 3.18
CA SER A 40 11.77 -2.21 2.16
C SER A 40 11.39 -1.40 0.92
N PRO A 41 12.28 -0.57 0.39
CA PRO A 41 12.05 0.12 -0.87
C PRO A 41 11.75 -0.87 -2.01
N VAL A 42 10.84 -0.49 -2.89
CA VAL A 42 10.40 -1.31 -4.02
C VAL A 42 10.53 -0.51 -5.31
N ARG A 43 11.09 -1.14 -6.34
CA ARG A 43 11.14 -0.53 -7.67
C ARG A 43 9.78 -0.68 -8.37
N SER A 44 9.22 0.43 -8.82
CA SER A 44 8.00 0.41 -9.63
C SER A 44 8.29 -0.01 -11.08
N PRO A 45 7.28 -0.46 -11.85
CA PRO A 45 7.46 -0.76 -13.27
C PRO A 45 7.97 0.44 -14.09
N ALA A 46 7.65 1.65 -13.68
CA ALA A 46 8.12 2.88 -14.32
C ALA A 46 9.57 3.27 -13.93
N GLY A 47 10.23 2.48 -13.07
CA GLY A 47 11.62 2.70 -12.67
C GLY A 47 11.81 3.59 -11.44
N PHE A 48 10.75 4.03 -10.78
CA PHE A 48 10.84 4.77 -9.52
C PHE A 48 11.15 3.85 -8.35
N ILE A 49 11.92 4.35 -7.38
CA ILE A 49 12.08 3.69 -6.09
C ILE A 49 10.99 4.20 -5.16
N VAL A 50 10.13 3.30 -4.71
CA VAL A 50 9.02 3.61 -3.80
C VAL A 50 9.43 3.21 -2.40
N GLN A 51 9.34 4.15 -1.45
CA GLN A 51 9.56 3.91 -0.03
C GLN A 51 8.19 3.78 0.65
N PRO A 52 7.76 2.57 1.02
CA PRO A 52 6.52 2.42 1.79
C PRO A 52 6.71 2.93 3.21
N ILE A 53 5.74 3.71 3.67
CA ILE A 53 5.68 4.23 5.03
C ILE A 53 4.46 3.62 5.72
N VAL A 54 4.66 3.07 6.90
CA VAL A 54 3.59 2.49 7.71
C VAL A 54 3.14 3.50 8.76
N GLY A 55 1.88 3.86 8.70
CA GLY A 55 1.23 4.68 9.70
C GLY A 55 0.05 3.96 10.34
N VAL A 56 -0.28 4.32 11.56
CA VAL A 56 -1.44 3.79 12.29
C VAL A 56 -2.41 4.92 12.57
N ILE A 57 -3.68 4.65 12.35
CA ILE A 57 -4.78 5.57 12.65
C ILE A 57 -5.80 4.87 13.57
N LYS A 58 -6.58 5.65 14.30
CA LYS A 58 -7.70 5.14 15.11
C LYS A 58 -8.85 4.72 14.19
N ASN A 59 -9.66 3.74 14.62
CA ASN A 59 -10.76 3.18 13.83
C ASN A 59 -11.77 4.24 13.39
N ASP A 60 -12.07 5.23 14.23
CA ASP A 60 -13.03 6.30 13.92
C ASP A 60 -12.54 7.24 12.80
N ILE A 61 -11.24 7.31 12.56
CA ILE A 61 -10.69 8.12 11.48
C ILE A 61 -11.08 7.55 10.10
N PHE A 62 -11.16 6.23 9.96
CA PHE A 62 -11.52 5.61 8.69
C PHE A 62 -12.89 6.11 8.17
N ASP A 63 -13.86 6.28 9.06
CA ASP A 63 -15.18 6.76 8.69
C ASP A 63 -15.21 8.21 8.19
N ARG A 64 -14.15 8.96 8.47
CA ARG A 64 -13.99 10.36 8.04
C ARG A 64 -13.23 10.50 6.73
N LEU A 65 -12.62 9.44 6.23
CA LEU A 65 -11.89 9.48 4.98
C LEU A 65 -12.84 9.73 3.80
N ARG A 66 -12.36 10.49 2.83
CA ARG A 66 -13.13 10.80 1.62
C ARG A 66 -12.20 10.69 0.41
N PRO A 67 -12.58 9.93 -0.61
CA PRO A 67 -11.77 9.83 -1.82
C PRO A 67 -11.82 11.11 -2.62
N ALA A 68 -10.68 11.55 -3.15
CA ALA A 68 -10.62 12.61 -4.14
C ALA A 68 -11.30 12.13 -5.43
N PRO A 69 -12.36 12.80 -5.92
CA PRO A 69 -13.21 12.24 -6.99
C PRO A 69 -12.48 11.94 -8.30
N ASP A 70 -11.47 12.75 -8.64
CA ASP A 70 -10.73 12.62 -9.90
C ASP A 70 -9.57 11.61 -9.84
N GLU A 71 -9.18 11.17 -8.65
CA GLU A 71 -7.98 10.34 -8.46
C GLU A 71 -8.28 8.99 -7.82
N VAL A 72 -9.31 8.90 -6.98
CA VAL A 72 -9.62 7.72 -6.17
C VAL A 72 -11.05 7.27 -6.41
N ALA A 73 -11.22 6.05 -6.90
CA ALA A 73 -12.55 5.49 -7.14
C ALA A 73 -13.25 5.09 -5.84
N CYS A 74 -12.54 4.42 -4.94
CA CYS A 74 -13.06 4.02 -3.63
C CYS A 74 -11.94 3.80 -2.63
N ILE A 75 -12.32 3.81 -1.36
CA ILE A 75 -11.43 3.47 -0.25
C ILE A 75 -11.99 2.20 0.40
N PHE A 76 -11.13 1.22 0.64
CA PHE A 76 -11.51 -0.01 1.33
C PHE A 76 -10.41 -0.46 2.29
N THR A 77 -10.76 -1.35 3.20
CA THR A 77 -9.81 -1.96 4.14
C THR A 77 -9.63 -3.43 3.85
N LEU A 78 -8.46 -3.93 4.18
CA LEU A 78 -8.15 -5.35 4.22
C LEU A 78 -7.86 -5.71 5.68
N PRO A 79 -8.57 -6.68 6.29
CA PRO A 79 -8.23 -7.11 7.64
C PRO A 79 -6.78 -7.58 7.72
N LEU A 80 -6.03 -7.09 8.70
CA LEU A 80 -4.62 -7.42 8.84
C LEU A 80 -4.42 -8.95 9.00
N ALA A 81 -5.37 -9.62 9.66
CA ALA A 81 -5.35 -11.08 9.82
C ALA A 81 -5.37 -11.85 8.49
N HIS A 82 -5.87 -11.26 7.40
CA HIS A 82 -5.80 -11.88 6.07
C HIS A 82 -4.36 -12.08 5.60
N LEU A 83 -3.44 -11.24 6.02
CA LEU A 83 -2.02 -11.38 5.66
C LEU A 83 -1.37 -12.61 6.28
N ALA A 84 -1.90 -13.12 7.39
CA ALA A 84 -1.40 -14.33 8.04
C ALA A 84 -1.74 -15.62 7.28
N ARG A 85 -2.73 -15.58 6.38
CA ARG A 85 -3.19 -16.75 5.63
C ARG A 85 -2.34 -16.99 4.40
N SER A 86 -1.84 -18.20 4.23
CA SER A 86 -1.00 -18.57 3.08
C SER A 86 -1.74 -18.52 1.75
N ASP A 87 -3.08 -18.68 1.76
CA ASP A 87 -3.92 -18.69 0.56
C ASP A 87 -4.33 -17.28 0.09
N THR A 88 -4.02 -16.24 0.87
CA THR A 88 -4.35 -14.86 0.53
C THR A 88 -3.53 -14.35 -0.67
N PHE A 89 -2.26 -14.75 -0.75
CA PHE A 89 -1.36 -14.35 -1.81
C PHE A 89 -1.33 -15.40 -2.91
N LYS A 90 -1.66 -14.99 -4.13
CA LYS A 90 -1.60 -15.84 -5.31
C LYS A 90 -0.59 -15.30 -6.30
N TRP A 91 0.26 -16.17 -6.79
CA TRP A 91 1.20 -15.85 -7.86
C TRP A 91 0.53 -16.06 -9.21
N VAL A 92 0.47 -15.02 -10.02
CA VAL A 92 -0.15 -15.08 -11.35
C VAL A 92 0.94 -14.88 -12.40
N GLN A 93 1.00 -15.82 -13.33
CA GLN A 93 1.86 -15.73 -14.50
C GLN A 93 1.08 -15.06 -15.64
N ARG A 94 1.61 -13.97 -16.16
CA ARG A 94 0.97 -13.25 -17.26
C ARG A 94 1.09 -14.08 -18.54
N GLN A 95 -0.05 -14.35 -19.19
CA GLN A 95 -0.09 -14.98 -20.50
C GLN A 95 0.05 -13.89 -21.58
N GLY A 96 0.97 -14.06 -22.54
CA GLY A 96 1.24 -13.14 -23.63
C GLY A 96 2.69 -13.14 -24.05
N GLU A 97 3.06 -12.26 -24.98
CA GLU A 97 4.42 -12.16 -25.51
C GLU A 97 5.49 -11.81 -24.45
N ASP A 98 5.07 -11.26 -23.32
CA ASP A 98 5.91 -10.96 -22.15
C ASP A 98 5.76 -12.05 -21.08
N HIS A 99 6.20 -13.27 -21.37
CA HIS A 99 6.17 -14.42 -20.44
C HIS A 99 6.92 -14.20 -19.11
N ASN A 100 7.66 -13.10 -18.97
CA ASN A 100 8.50 -12.83 -17.81
C ASN A 100 7.87 -11.93 -16.73
N LYS A 101 6.60 -11.55 -16.86
CA LYS A 101 5.94 -10.69 -15.88
C LYS A 101 4.92 -11.47 -15.06
N SER A 102 5.44 -12.13 -14.03
CA SER A 102 4.61 -12.71 -12.99
C SER A 102 4.38 -11.68 -11.88
N TYR A 103 3.23 -11.73 -11.23
CA TYR A 103 2.91 -10.80 -10.16
C TYR A 103 2.04 -11.45 -9.08
N TRP A 104 2.11 -10.88 -7.88
CA TRP A 104 1.27 -11.30 -6.77
C TRP A 104 -0.10 -10.63 -6.83
N ILE A 105 -1.14 -11.39 -6.51
CA ILE A 105 -2.49 -10.89 -6.29
C ILE A 105 -2.93 -11.22 -4.87
N VAL A 106 -3.53 -10.23 -4.22
CA VAL A 106 -4.25 -10.39 -2.96
C VAL A 106 -5.73 -10.14 -3.25
N ALA A 107 -6.53 -11.19 -3.20
CA ALA A 107 -7.97 -11.08 -3.40
C ALA A 107 -8.68 -10.76 -2.07
N HIS A 108 -9.56 -9.77 -2.08
CA HIS A 108 -10.40 -9.43 -0.94
C HIS A 108 -11.74 -8.89 -1.41
N SER A 109 -12.83 -9.60 -1.11
CA SER A 109 -14.18 -9.26 -1.59
C SER A 109 -14.17 -9.03 -3.12
N ASP A 110 -14.66 -7.89 -3.59
CA ASP A 110 -14.70 -7.53 -5.01
C ASP A 110 -13.41 -6.86 -5.50
N HIS A 111 -12.38 -6.77 -4.62
CA HIS A 111 -11.14 -6.08 -4.93
C HIS A 111 -10.00 -7.07 -5.16
N ASN A 112 -9.20 -6.81 -6.17
CA ASN A 112 -7.93 -7.49 -6.39
C ASN A 112 -6.79 -6.48 -6.16
N ILE A 113 -5.98 -6.75 -5.16
CA ILE A 113 -4.77 -5.96 -4.88
C ILE A 113 -3.62 -6.65 -5.60
N TRP A 114 -2.92 -5.94 -6.47
CA TRP A 114 -1.89 -6.53 -7.30
C TRP A 114 -0.69 -5.58 -7.48
N GLY A 115 0.33 -6.07 -8.16
CA GLY A 115 1.50 -5.27 -8.50
C GLY A 115 2.26 -4.76 -7.28
N LEU A 116 2.60 -3.48 -7.29
CA LEU A 116 3.38 -2.83 -6.25
C LEU A 116 2.73 -2.96 -4.86
N SER A 117 1.43 -2.73 -4.78
CA SER A 117 0.69 -2.81 -3.51
C SER A 117 0.73 -4.21 -2.91
N ALA A 118 0.57 -5.25 -3.74
CA ALA A 118 0.69 -6.65 -3.28
C ALA A 118 2.11 -6.97 -2.80
N ARG A 119 3.14 -6.44 -3.45
CA ARG A 119 4.53 -6.62 -3.01
C ARG A 119 4.80 -5.94 -1.67
N VAL A 120 4.26 -4.74 -1.47
CA VAL A 120 4.35 -4.03 -0.18
C VAL A 120 3.65 -4.82 0.92
N LEU A 121 2.46 -5.35 0.65
CA LEU A 121 1.73 -6.20 1.61
C LEU A 121 2.47 -7.49 1.92
N ASN A 122 3.13 -8.09 0.94
CA ASN A 122 3.93 -9.30 1.17
C ASN A 122 5.15 -9.02 2.08
N ASP A 123 5.80 -7.89 1.91
CA ASP A 123 6.90 -7.47 2.81
C ASP A 123 6.37 -7.25 4.24
N LEU A 124 5.25 -6.57 4.39
CA LEU A 124 4.59 -6.38 5.70
C LEU A 124 4.25 -7.74 6.33
N ARG A 125 3.65 -8.64 5.57
CA ARG A 125 3.34 -10.00 6.01
C ARG A 125 4.58 -10.72 6.54
N SER A 126 5.68 -10.70 5.79
CA SER A 126 6.90 -11.39 6.18
C SER A 126 7.48 -10.88 7.49
N ARG A 127 7.29 -9.60 7.80
CA ARG A 127 7.74 -8.98 9.05
C ARG A 127 6.85 -9.30 10.23
N LEU A 128 5.53 -9.41 10.00
CA LEU A 128 4.55 -9.64 11.07
C LEU A 128 4.38 -11.12 11.41
N TYR A 129 4.52 -11.99 10.43
CA TYR A 129 4.17 -13.41 10.53
C TYR A 129 5.31 -14.33 10.13
N GLN A 130 6.57 -13.92 10.34
CA GLN A 130 7.69 -14.81 10.12
C GLN A 130 7.59 -16.02 11.04
N PRO A 131 7.78 -17.26 10.52
CA PRO A 131 7.94 -18.41 11.39
C PRO A 131 9.13 -18.15 12.32
N GLN A 132 8.90 -18.26 13.62
CA GLN A 132 10.00 -18.26 14.57
C GLN A 132 10.71 -19.60 14.46
N ASP A 133 11.93 -19.55 14.02
CA ASP A 133 12.81 -20.72 14.03
C ASP A 133 13.18 -21.12 15.46
#